data_b545238da71ef3e99e627b0ea6fe868f
#
_entry.id   b545238da71ef3e99e627b0ea6fe868f
#
_cell.length_a   1.000
_cell.length_b   1.000
_cell.length_c   1.000
_cell.angle_alpha   90.00
_cell.angle_beta   90.00
_cell.angle_gamma   90.00
#
_symmetry.space_group_name_H-M   'P 1'
#
loop_
_entity.id
_entity.type
_entity.pdbx_description
1 polymer ?
#
loop_
_entity_poly.entity_id
_entity_poly.type
_entity_poly.pdbx_seq_one_letter_code
_entity_poly.pdbx_strand_id
1 'polypeptide(L)'
;MQIVNFYNLPTKNLSVIAIKAWVVKLASHYEVQIDNLTVNFIDKKQMLEMNQKYLNHDTHTDILTFDYGNHQVINAELFVSEYMCVLNSKENDQTLENEVLRLISHGILHTLGFSDKTQD
;
A
#
# COMPACT_ATOMS: atom_id res chain seq x y z
N MET A 1 1.28 16.83 12.15
CA MET A 1 1.07 17.14 10.74
C MET A 1 0.94 15.85 9.95
N GLN A 2 -0.06 15.74 9.11
CA GLN A 2 -0.28 14.56 8.30
C GLN A 2 0.42 14.72 6.95
N ILE A 3 1.34 13.83 6.65
CA ILE A 3 2.05 13.84 5.37
C ILE A 3 1.76 12.54 4.65
N VAL A 4 1.08 12.63 3.50
CA VAL A 4 0.79 11.48 2.66
C VAL A 4 1.27 11.82 1.25
N ASN A 5 2.26 11.08 0.78
CA ASN A 5 2.87 11.31 -0.51
C ASN A 5 2.77 10.09 -1.41
N PHE A 6 2.54 10.32 -2.70
CA PHE A 6 2.46 9.27 -3.70
C PHE A 6 3.47 9.54 -4.80
N TYR A 7 4.22 8.53 -5.17
CA TYR A 7 5.23 8.63 -6.22
C TYR A 7 4.97 7.63 -7.32
N ASN A 8 5.13 8.07 -8.56
CA ASN A 8 5.06 7.23 -9.76
C ASN A 8 3.71 6.53 -9.92
N LEU A 9 2.62 7.27 -9.71
CA LEU A 9 1.28 6.72 -9.92
C LEU A 9 1.19 6.11 -11.32
N PRO A 10 0.69 4.87 -11.40
CA PRO A 10 0.79 4.11 -12.65
C PRO A 10 -0.15 4.56 -13.76
N THR A 11 -1.23 5.25 -13.44
CA THR A 11 -2.20 5.57 -14.48
C THR A 11 -2.90 6.89 -14.21
N LYS A 12 -3.37 7.45 -15.32
CA LYS A 12 -4.13 8.69 -15.33
C LYS A 12 -5.50 8.55 -14.64
N ASN A 13 -5.98 7.34 -14.49
CA ASN A 13 -7.33 7.10 -13.95
C ASN A 13 -7.33 6.99 -12.43
N LEU A 14 -6.17 7.11 -11.79
CA LEU A 14 -6.10 7.09 -10.35
C LEU A 14 -6.16 8.51 -9.80
N SER A 15 -7.07 8.73 -8.87
CA SER A 15 -7.23 10.02 -8.23
C SER A 15 -6.43 10.06 -6.93
N VAL A 16 -5.38 10.88 -6.89
CA VAL A 16 -4.59 11.08 -5.67
C VAL A 16 -5.47 11.63 -4.56
N ILE A 17 -6.37 12.55 -4.91
CA ILE A 17 -7.27 13.17 -3.93
C ILE A 17 -8.15 12.12 -3.28
N ALA A 18 -8.73 11.23 -4.09
CA ALA A 18 -9.62 10.19 -3.58
C ALA A 18 -8.86 9.17 -2.71
N ILE A 19 -7.66 8.78 -3.14
CA ILE A 19 -6.85 7.82 -2.39
C ILE A 19 -6.41 8.43 -1.05
N LYS A 20 -5.99 9.68 -1.08
CA LYS A 20 -5.57 10.40 0.12
C LYS A 20 -6.73 10.55 1.10
N ALA A 21 -7.92 10.89 0.60
CA ALA A 21 -9.12 11.00 1.43
C ALA A 21 -9.46 9.67 2.07
N TRP A 22 -9.31 8.57 1.34
CA TRP A 22 -9.54 7.23 1.85
C TRP A 22 -8.58 6.89 2.99
N VAL A 23 -7.29 7.21 2.82
CA VAL A 23 -6.28 6.96 3.85
C VAL A 23 -6.60 7.73 5.13
N VAL A 24 -6.98 8.99 5.00
CA VAL A 24 -7.33 9.82 6.16
C VAL A 24 -8.57 9.26 6.86
N LYS A 25 -9.56 8.84 6.09
CA LYS A 25 -10.77 8.25 6.63
C LYS A 25 -10.48 6.94 7.36
N LEU A 26 -9.60 6.12 6.81
CA LEU A 26 -9.20 4.86 7.42
C LEU A 26 -8.51 5.10 8.76
N ALA A 27 -7.57 6.05 8.80
CA ALA A 27 -6.88 6.40 10.03
C ALA A 27 -7.85 6.91 11.08
N SER A 28 -8.81 7.75 10.68
CA SER A 28 -9.82 8.28 11.59
C SER A 28 -10.70 7.16 12.14
N HIS A 29 -11.06 6.20 11.29
CA HIS A 29 -11.89 5.07 11.72
C HIS A 29 -11.21 4.26 12.83
N TYR A 30 -9.90 4.08 12.74
CA TYR A 30 -9.13 3.34 13.75
C TYR A 30 -8.55 4.24 14.84
N GLU A 31 -8.89 5.52 14.81
CA GLU A 31 -8.48 6.50 15.82
C GLU A 31 -6.95 6.57 15.97
N VAL A 32 -6.27 6.53 14.83
CA VAL A 32 -4.80 6.63 14.79
C VAL A 32 -4.40 7.90 14.04
N GLN A 33 -3.20 8.35 14.30
CA GLN A 33 -2.65 9.54 13.64
C GLN A 33 -1.77 9.13 12.47
N ILE A 34 -1.69 10.00 11.47
CA ILE A 34 -0.76 9.84 10.37
C ILE A 34 0.37 10.83 10.59
N ASP A 35 1.58 10.31 10.77
CA ASP A 35 2.76 11.15 10.78
C ASP A 35 3.29 11.30 9.36
N ASN A 36 3.69 10.18 8.75
CA ASN A 36 4.21 10.19 7.39
C ASN A 36 3.85 8.86 6.72
N LEU A 37 3.21 8.95 5.58
CA LEU A 37 2.93 7.78 4.75
C LEU A 37 3.39 8.08 3.34
N THR A 38 4.32 7.28 2.85
CA THR A 38 4.81 7.38 1.49
C THR A 38 4.42 6.13 0.72
N VAL A 39 3.78 6.31 -0.42
CA VAL A 39 3.38 5.20 -1.29
C VAL A 39 4.13 5.31 -2.59
N ASN A 40 4.97 4.34 -2.88
CA ASN A 40 5.77 4.29 -4.09
C ASN A 40 5.24 3.19 -5.00
N PHE A 41 4.88 3.56 -6.22
CA PHE A 41 4.49 2.57 -7.22
C PHE A 41 5.75 2.19 -8.00
N ILE A 42 6.03 0.91 -8.05
CA ILE A 42 7.24 0.40 -8.69
C ILE A 42 6.87 -0.64 -9.73
N ASP A 43 7.79 -0.87 -10.67
CA ASP A 43 7.54 -1.82 -11.75
C ASP A 43 7.87 -3.25 -11.28
N LYS A 44 7.58 -4.21 -12.18
CA LYS A 44 7.77 -5.62 -11.90
C LYS A 44 9.22 -5.95 -11.51
N LYS A 45 10.16 -5.38 -12.24
CA LYS A 45 11.58 -5.65 -12.01
C LYS A 45 12.03 -5.10 -10.68
N GLN A 46 11.63 -3.87 -10.36
CA GLN A 46 11.98 -3.24 -9.09
C GLN A 46 11.41 -4.02 -7.92
N MET A 47 10.17 -4.48 -8.03
CA MET A 47 9.54 -5.25 -6.95
C MET A 47 10.28 -6.58 -6.75
N LEU A 48 10.66 -7.24 -7.83
CA LEU A 48 11.40 -8.49 -7.74
C LEU A 48 12.75 -8.28 -7.05
N GLU A 49 13.45 -7.21 -7.42
CA GLU A 49 14.73 -6.87 -6.80
C GLU A 49 14.57 -6.59 -5.31
N MET A 50 13.52 -5.88 -4.92
CA MET A 50 13.26 -5.58 -3.52
C MET A 50 12.92 -6.84 -2.73
N ASN A 51 12.15 -7.75 -3.31
CA ASN A 51 11.84 -9.02 -2.68
C ASN A 51 13.12 -9.82 -2.41
N GLN A 52 14.01 -9.87 -3.38
CA GLN A 52 15.28 -10.58 -3.21
C GLN A 52 16.14 -9.94 -2.15
N LYS A 53 16.18 -8.61 -2.12
CA LYS A 53 17.05 -7.87 -1.21
C LYS A 53 16.57 -7.89 0.23
N TYR A 54 15.27 -7.68 0.44
CA TYR A 54 14.72 -7.48 1.78
C TYR A 54 14.04 -8.70 2.37
N LEU A 55 13.46 -9.56 1.53
CA LEU A 55 12.73 -10.73 2.00
C LEU A 55 13.40 -12.04 1.64
N ASN A 56 14.47 -11.97 0.87
CA ASN A 56 15.17 -13.14 0.36
C ASN A 56 14.22 -14.09 -0.41
N HIS A 57 13.23 -13.50 -1.07
CA HIS A 57 12.27 -14.21 -1.89
C HIS A 57 12.53 -13.93 -3.36
N ASP A 58 12.20 -14.89 -4.20
CA ASP A 58 12.39 -14.80 -5.64
C ASP A 58 11.05 -14.85 -6.35
N THR A 59 10.03 -14.27 -5.73
CA THR A 59 8.67 -14.24 -6.27
C THR A 59 8.13 -12.82 -6.31
N HIS A 60 7.06 -12.63 -7.09
CA HIS A 60 6.42 -11.34 -7.17
C HIS A 60 5.48 -11.14 -5.98
N THR A 61 5.56 -9.97 -5.39
CA THR A 61 4.73 -9.55 -4.28
C THR A 61 3.94 -8.32 -4.72
N ASP A 62 2.73 -8.15 -4.22
CA ASP A 62 1.92 -7.00 -4.61
C ASP A 62 2.28 -5.74 -3.80
N ILE A 63 2.69 -5.89 -2.55
CA ILE A 63 3.04 -4.75 -1.71
C ILE A 63 4.10 -5.14 -0.68
N LEU A 64 5.03 -4.20 -0.45
CA LEU A 64 6.00 -4.30 0.65
C LEU A 64 5.75 -3.12 1.59
N THR A 65 5.71 -3.40 2.88
CA THR A 65 5.44 -2.39 3.91
C THR A 65 6.64 -2.27 4.84
N PHE A 66 7.17 -1.05 4.94
CA PHE A 66 8.21 -0.73 5.92
C PHE A 66 7.60 0.16 6.98
N ASP A 67 7.46 -0.37 8.18
CA ASP A 67 6.76 0.27 9.29
C ASP A 67 7.78 0.92 10.24
N TYR A 68 7.71 2.24 10.34
CA TYR A 68 8.58 3.01 11.23
C TYR A 68 7.79 3.62 12.40
N GLY A 69 6.51 3.36 12.45
CA GLY A 69 5.63 3.90 13.49
C GLY A 69 5.30 2.88 14.56
N ASN A 70 4.07 2.95 15.03
CA ASN A 70 3.56 2.01 16.02
C ASN A 70 2.06 1.78 15.75
N HIS A 71 1.38 1.11 16.67
CA HIS A 71 -0.02 0.76 16.44
C HIS A 71 -0.98 1.95 16.56
N GLN A 72 -0.48 3.12 16.91
CA GLN A 72 -1.30 4.33 17.06
C GLN A 72 -0.87 5.45 16.14
N VAL A 73 0.28 5.31 15.48
CA VAL A 73 0.80 6.33 14.58
C VAL A 73 1.31 5.67 13.32
N ILE A 74 0.77 6.11 12.19
CA ILE A 74 1.21 5.61 10.88
C ILE A 74 2.44 6.40 10.45
N ASN A 75 3.56 5.70 10.33
CA ASN A 75 4.81 6.23 9.80
C ASN A 75 5.43 5.10 9.00
N ALA A 76 5.20 5.11 7.69
CA ALA A 76 5.52 3.93 6.88
C ALA A 76 5.82 4.29 5.44
N GLU A 77 6.55 3.39 4.79
CA GLU A 77 6.73 3.40 3.35
C GLU A 77 6.09 2.16 2.77
N LEU A 78 5.25 2.36 1.78
CA LEU A 78 4.64 1.26 1.03
C LEU A 78 5.21 1.25 -0.38
N PHE A 79 5.61 0.08 -0.84
CA PHE A 79 6.03 -0.12 -2.22
C PHE A 79 5.02 -1.04 -2.87
N VAL A 80 4.34 -0.52 -3.87
CA VAL A 80 3.21 -1.20 -4.52
C VAL A 80 3.61 -1.59 -5.93
N SER A 81 3.43 -2.85 -6.27
CA SER A 81 3.73 -3.34 -7.61
C SER A 81 2.62 -2.95 -8.57
N GLU A 82 2.93 -2.08 -9.51
CA GLU A 82 1.99 -1.70 -10.56
C GLU A 82 1.53 -2.94 -11.35
N TYR A 83 2.48 -3.81 -11.68
CA TYR A 83 2.19 -5.04 -12.42
C TYR A 83 1.16 -5.90 -11.69
N MET A 84 1.36 -6.13 -10.41
CA MET A 84 0.46 -6.95 -9.62
C MET A 84 -0.90 -6.29 -9.40
N CYS A 85 -0.92 -4.96 -9.29
CA CYS A 85 -2.18 -4.23 -9.19
C CYS A 85 -3.04 -4.45 -10.43
N VAL A 86 -2.44 -4.32 -11.60
CA VAL A 86 -3.15 -4.51 -12.86
C VAL A 86 -3.62 -5.96 -12.98
N LEU A 87 -2.74 -6.91 -12.69
CA LEU A 87 -3.06 -8.32 -12.78
C LEU A 87 -4.21 -8.69 -11.84
N ASN A 88 -4.10 -8.29 -10.58
CA ASN A 88 -5.11 -8.61 -9.57
C ASN A 88 -6.45 -7.96 -9.87
N SER A 89 -6.43 -6.72 -10.37
CA SER A 89 -7.69 -6.03 -10.70
C SER A 89 -8.44 -6.80 -11.79
N LYS A 90 -7.73 -7.31 -12.77
CA LYS A 90 -8.34 -8.09 -13.86
C LYS A 90 -8.84 -9.43 -13.37
N GLU A 91 -8.06 -10.12 -12.55
CA GLU A 91 -8.43 -11.43 -12.06
C GLU A 91 -9.66 -11.38 -11.14
N ASN A 92 -9.81 -10.29 -10.41
CA ASN A 92 -10.89 -10.13 -9.45
C ASN A 92 -12.03 -9.26 -9.97
N ASP A 93 -11.99 -8.90 -11.26
CA ASP A 93 -13.02 -8.08 -11.90
C ASP A 93 -13.26 -6.77 -11.14
N GLN A 94 -12.16 -6.12 -10.77
CA GLN A 94 -12.19 -4.85 -10.04
C GLN A 94 -11.54 -3.76 -10.87
N THR A 95 -11.85 -2.50 -10.54
CA THR A 95 -11.13 -1.39 -11.13
C THR A 95 -9.71 -1.34 -10.56
N LEU A 96 -8.81 -0.72 -11.30
CA LEU A 96 -7.45 -0.53 -10.80
C LEU A 96 -7.46 0.30 -9.52
N GLU A 97 -8.31 1.33 -9.46
CA GLU A 97 -8.41 2.17 -8.26
C GLU A 97 -8.84 1.36 -7.05
N ASN A 98 -9.85 0.49 -7.19
CA ASN A 98 -10.29 -0.35 -6.08
C ASN A 98 -9.18 -1.27 -5.60
N GLU A 99 -8.40 -1.83 -6.52
CA GLU A 99 -7.30 -2.70 -6.14
C GLU A 99 -6.19 -1.93 -5.43
N VAL A 100 -5.88 -0.73 -5.90
CA VAL A 100 -4.88 0.12 -5.24
C VAL A 100 -5.35 0.48 -3.82
N LEU A 101 -6.62 0.85 -3.67
CA LEU A 101 -7.18 1.15 -2.35
C LEU A 101 -7.11 -0.06 -1.43
N ARG A 102 -7.41 -1.25 -1.95
CA ARG A 102 -7.34 -2.48 -1.18
C ARG A 102 -5.92 -2.74 -0.67
N LEU A 103 -4.93 -2.61 -1.54
CA LEU A 103 -3.53 -2.87 -1.18
C LEU A 103 -3.01 -1.84 -0.18
N ILE A 104 -3.31 -0.57 -0.38
CA ILE A 104 -2.87 0.47 0.55
C ILE A 104 -3.52 0.26 1.91
N SER A 105 -4.82 -0.04 1.94
CA SER A 105 -5.52 -0.34 3.20
C SER A 105 -4.88 -1.52 3.92
N HIS A 106 -4.56 -2.57 3.17
CA HIS A 106 -3.91 -3.77 3.69
C HIS A 106 -2.57 -3.42 4.36
N GLY A 107 -1.75 -2.63 3.67
CA GLY A 107 -0.46 -2.20 4.22
C GLY A 107 -0.61 -1.37 5.49
N ILE A 108 -1.57 -0.44 5.50
CA ILE A 108 -1.82 0.39 6.66
C ILE A 108 -2.30 -0.46 7.85
N LEU A 109 -3.26 -1.34 7.62
CA LEU A 109 -3.77 -2.21 8.68
C LEU A 109 -2.67 -3.08 9.25
N HIS A 110 -1.74 -3.53 8.42
CA HIS A 110 -0.60 -4.30 8.88
C HIS A 110 0.25 -3.49 9.86
N THR A 111 0.48 -2.21 9.59
CA THR A 111 1.24 -1.36 10.50
C THR A 111 0.52 -1.11 11.82
N LEU A 112 -0.80 -1.25 11.83
CA LEU A 112 -1.60 -1.06 13.05
C LEU A 112 -1.76 -2.35 13.86
N GLY A 113 -1.12 -3.42 13.44
CA GLY A 113 -1.12 -4.68 14.18
C GLY A 113 -2.09 -5.73 13.70
N PHE A 114 -2.82 -5.46 12.64
CA PHE A 114 -3.72 -6.48 12.06
C PHE A 114 -2.92 -7.44 11.19
N SER A 115 -3.11 -8.71 11.41
CA SER A 115 -2.37 -9.73 10.69
C SER A 115 -3.15 -10.25 9.49
N ASP A 116 -2.46 -10.46 8.38
CA ASP A 116 -3.05 -11.05 7.19
C ASP A 116 -3.59 -12.44 7.45
N LYS A 117 -2.95 -13.15 8.34
CA LYS A 117 -3.28 -14.55 8.61
C LYS A 117 -4.63 -14.71 9.29
N THR A 118 -5.13 -13.67 9.92
CA THR A 118 -6.41 -13.74 10.62
C THR A 118 -7.59 -13.68 9.66
N GLN A 119 -7.34 -13.44 8.40
CA GLN A 119 -8.39 -13.35 7.39
C GLN A 119 -8.83 -14.71 6.88
N ASP A 120 -8.07 -15.71 7.10
CA ASP A 120 -8.34 -17.05 6.57
C ASP A 120 -9.36 -17.81 7.37
#